data_11a6f5a5cd098fff1d8c866433ac4afc
#
_entry.id   11a6f5a5cd098fff1d8c866433ac4afc
#
_cell.length_a   1.000
_cell.length_b   1.000
_cell.length_c   1.000
_cell.angle_alpha   90.00
_cell.angle_beta   90.00
_cell.angle_gamma   90.00
#
_symmetry.space_group_name_H-M   'P 1'
#
loop_
_entity.id
_entity.type
_entity.pdbx_description
1 polymer ?
#
loop_
_entity_poly.entity_id
_entity_poly.type
_entity_poly.pdbx_seq_one_letter_code
_entity_poly.pdbx_strand_id
1 'polypeptide(L)'
;MHLSILKAFNPDVLVEMLETAHYFEKWDKLLYTADILYSYAQRIYEERLYYKAMGTTIPLIKMQHPLVYYFGFSQQMRGVAYQHLGDYEQARDSIYRYVELGWLEDLGPDGQEIAREFRCLAKMNLYAVEILSGKVELLHDYACFLQTYPNGLLDGLVVIMQTALSFGLNVDEQLSHLNDDVSEIKLEQDKTAQSKYRRFCYLVDLYNMRKD
;
A
#
# COMPACT_ATOMS: atom_id res chain seq x y z
N MET A 1 -34.74 1.29 1.64
CA MET A 1 -34.37 2.45 0.77
C MET A 1 -32.85 2.60 0.52
N HIS A 2 -31.96 1.86 1.22
CA HIS A 2 -30.50 2.04 1.10
C HIS A 2 -29.83 1.31 -0.07
N LEU A 3 -30.35 0.17 -0.52
CA LEU A 3 -29.81 -0.64 -1.61
C LEU A 3 -29.70 0.08 -2.97
N SER A 4 -30.58 1.03 -3.27
CA SER A 4 -30.60 1.71 -4.57
C SER A 4 -29.40 2.64 -4.78
N ILE A 5 -28.91 3.26 -3.70
CA ILE A 5 -27.78 4.19 -3.77
C ILE A 5 -26.46 3.41 -3.94
N LEU A 6 -26.28 2.31 -3.21
CA LEU A 6 -25.07 1.48 -3.33
C LEU A 6 -24.96 0.79 -4.69
N LYS A 7 -26.09 0.39 -5.30
CA LYS A 7 -26.09 -0.20 -6.64
C LYS A 7 -25.71 0.79 -7.75
N ALA A 8 -25.97 2.07 -7.53
CA ALA A 8 -25.64 3.13 -8.49
C ALA A 8 -24.17 3.61 -8.37
N PHE A 9 -23.50 3.26 -7.27
CA PHE A 9 -22.13 3.71 -7.01
C PHE A 9 -21.12 2.62 -7.41
N ASN A 10 -20.08 3.02 -8.14
CA ASN A 10 -18.97 2.14 -8.51
C ASN A 10 -17.77 2.41 -7.59
N PRO A 11 -17.35 1.44 -6.74
CA PRO A 11 -16.20 1.63 -5.85
C PRO A 11 -14.88 1.79 -6.61
N ASP A 12 -14.80 1.34 -7.85
CA ASP A 12 -13.60 1.49 -8.68
C ASP A 12 -13.27 2.96 -8.95
N VAL A 13 -14.29 3.84 -8.98
CA VAL A 13 -14.08 5.30 -9.05
C VAL A 13 -13.36 5.82 -7.81
N LEU A 14 -13.64 5.28 -6.61
CA LEU A 14 -12.91 5.66 -5.39
C LEU A 14 -11.46 5.16 -5.43
N VAL A 15 -11.21 4.01 -6.03
CA VAL A 15 -9.85 3.50 -6.26
C VAL A 15 -9.08 4.48 -7.14
N GLU A 16 -9.63 4.88 -8.28
CA GLU A 16 -9.01 5.88 -9.18
C GLU A 16 -8.78 7.24 -8.48
N MET A 17 -9.71 7.66 -7.63
CA MET A 17 -9.57 8.89 -6.84
C MET A 17 -8.43 8.77 -5.82
N LEU A 18 -8.27 7.60 -5.17
CA LEU A 18 -7.17 7.33 -4.24
C LEU A 18 -5.82 7.35 -4.95
N GLU A 19 -5.71 6.67 -6.09
CA GLU A 19 -4.50 6.67 -6.92
C GLU A 19 -4.13 8.09 -7.37
N THR A 20 -5.13 8.86 -7.80
CA THR A 20 -4.95 10.26 -8.21
C THR A 20 -4.49 11.11 -7.02
N ALA A 21 -5.14 10.99 -5.85
CA ALA A 21 -4.76 11.74 -4.66
C ALA A 21 -3.34 11.38 -4.18
N HIS A 22 -2.97 10.10 -4.26
CA HIS A 22 -1.62 9.63 -3.97
C HIS A 22 -0.58 10.21 -4.95
N TYR A 23 -0.85 10.14 -6.24
CA TYR A 23 0.05 10.67 -7.27
C TYR A 23 0.33 12.17 -7.10
N PHE A 24 -0.69 12.97 -6.70
CA PHE A 24 -0.55 14.40 -6.44
C PHE A 24 -0.22 14.73 -4.98
N GLU A 25 0.12 13.74 -4.15
CA GLU A 25 0.48 13.90 -2.74
C GLU A 25 -0.56 14.69 -1.93
N LYS A 26 -1.87 14.45 -2.22
CA LYS A 26 -3.00 15.10 -1.53
C LYS A 26 -3.46 14.26 -0.35
N TRP A 27 -2.66 14.22 0.70
CA TRP A 27 -2.80 13.29 1.83
C TRP A 27 -4.15 13.40 2.54
N ASP A 28 -4.65 14.62 2.78
CA ASP A 28 -5.98 14.82 3.40
C ASP A 28 -7.12 14.24 2.54
N LYS A 29 -7.06 14.46 1.21
CA LYS A 29 -8.05 13.89 0.29
C LYS A 29 -7.94 12.37 0.21
N LEU A 30 -6.72 11.86 0.28
CA LEU A 30 -6.44 10.43 0.28
C LEU A 30 -7.04 9.78 1.52
N LEU A 31 -6.82 10.32 2.72
CA LEU A 31 -7.42 9.84 3.96
C LEU A 31 -8.95 9.85 3.90
N TYR A 32 -9.53 10.98 3.49
CA TYR A 32 -10.98 11.11 3.37
C TYR A 32 -11.60 10.10 2.39
N THR A 33 -10.99 9.93 1.21
CA THR A 33 -11.48 8.98 0.19
C THR A 33 -11.30 7.52 0.65
N ALA A 34 -10.20 7.22 1.36
CA ALA A 34 -9.97 5.89 1.92
C ALA A 34 -11.04 5.51 2.97
N ASP A 35 -11.47 6.46 3.80
CA ASP A 35 -12.55 6.23 4.76
C ASP A 35 -13.89 5.95 4.07
N ILE A 36 -14.18 6.66 2.97
CA ILE A 36 -15.37 6.40 2.17
C ILE A 36 -15.32 5.00 1.55
N LEU A 37 -14.18 4.61 0.95
CA LEU A 37 -14.01 3.31 0.33
C LEU A 37 -14.17 2.18 1.36
N TYR A 38 -13.55 2.32 2.54
CA TYR A 38 -13.67 1.36 3.62
C TYR A 38 -15.12 1.19 4.07
N SER A 39 -15.80 2.31 4.33
CA SER A 39 -17.20 2.31 4.78
C SER A 39 -18.13 1.70 3.72
N TYR A 40 -17.83 1.93 2.44
CA TYR A 40 -18.57 1.33 1.33
C TYR A 40 -18.37 -0.20 1.30
N ALA A 41 -17.12 -0.66 1.38
CA ALA A 41 -16.80 -2.09 1.41
C ALA A 41 -17.45 -2.80 2.60
N GLN A 42 -17.40 -2.17 3.79
CA GLN A 42 -18.03 -2.69 5.00
C GLN A 42 -19.53 -2.87 4.81
N ARG A 43 -20.22 -1.86 4.26
CA ARG A 43 -21.67 -1.93 4.02
C ARG A 43 -22.02 -3.05 3.04
N ILE A 44 -21.26 -3.24 1.97
CA ILE A 44 -21.49 -4.36 1.03
C ILE A 44 -21.32 -5.69 1.75
N TYR A 45 -20.30 -5.82 2.59
CA TYR A 45 -20.04 -7.05 3.34
C TYR A 45 -21.19 -7.37 4.30
N GLU A 46 -21.64 -6.40 5.09
CA GLU A 46 -22.77 -6.54 6.01
C GLU A 46 -24.06 -6.94 5.27
N GLU A 47 -24.33 -6.32 4.12
CA GLU A 47 -25.48 -6.70 3.28
C GLU A 47 -25.36 -8.14 2.75
N ARG A 48 -24.17 -8.56 2.31
CA ARG A 48 -23.95 -9.95 1.87
C ARG A 48 -24.23 -10.95 2.99
N LEU A 49 -23.74 -10.68 4.19
CA LEU A 49 -23.98 -11.51 5.37
C LEU A 49 -25.48 -11.57 5.70
N TYR A 50 -26.19 -10.44 5.62
CA TYR A 50 -27.62 -10.39 5.84
C TYR A 50 -28.40 -11.25 4.83
N TYR A 51 -28.13 -11.12 3.51
CA TYR A 51 -28.80 -11.93 2.49
C TYR A 51 -28.48 -13.42 2.63
N LYS A 52 -27.24 -13.76 2.98
CA LYS A 52 -26.81 -15.13 3.26
C LYS A 52 -27.59 -15.72 4.44
N ALA A 53 -27.70 -14.99 5.54
CA ALA A 53 -28.45 -15.40 6.73
C ALA A 53 -29.96 -15.61 6.45
N MET A 54 -30.53 -14.80 5.55
CA MET A 54 -31.93 -14.91 5.12
C MET A 54 -32.17 -16.01 4.07
N GLY A 55 -31.12 -16.70 3.59
CA GLY A 55 -31.22 -17.69 2.53
C GLY A 55 -31.72 -17.11 1.18
N THR A 56 -31.51 -15.81 0.95
CA THR A 56 -31.96 -15.10 -0.25
C THR A 56 -30.78 -14.78 -1.18
N THR A 57 -31.09 -14.53 -2.45
CA THR A 57 -30.06 -14.22 -3.45
C THR A 57 -29.37 -12.90 -3.14
N ILE A 58 -28.04 -12.92 -3.06
CA ILE A 58 -27.22 -11.71 -2.88
C ILE A 58 -27.33 -10.86 -4.14
N PRO A 59 -27.71 -9.57 -4.04
CA PRO A 59 -27.78 -8.68 -5.18
C PRO A 59 -26.39 -8.50 -5.83
N LEU A 60 -26.35 -8.59 -7.17
CA LEU A 60 -25.13 -8.37 -7.90
C LEU A 60 -24.75 -6.87 -7.85
N ILE A 61 -23.60 -6.57 -7.29
CA ILE A 61 -22.97 -5.23 -7.31
C ILE A 61 -21.83 -5.31 -8.32
N LYS A 62 -21.81 -4.38 -9.28
CA LYS A 62 -20.75 -4.32 -10.29
C LYS A 62 -19.48 -3.77 -9.62
N MET A 63 -18.46 -4.61 -9.54
CA MET A 63 -17.13 -4.30 -9.00
C MET A 63 -16.09 -4.98 -9.89
N GLN A 64 -14.95 -4.32 -10.14
CA GLN A 64 -13.85 -4.89 -10.93
C GLN A 64 -13.01 -5.88 -10.12
N HIS A 65 -12.96 -5.69 -8.80
CA HIS A 65 -12.16 -6.51 -7.90
C HIS A 65 -13.03 -7.24 -6.88
N PRO A 66 -12.56 -8.36 -6.31
CA PRO A 66 -13.17 -8.97 -5.13
C PRO A 66 -13.25 -7.98 -3.96
N LEU A 67 -14.25 -8.15 -3.09
CA LEU A 67 -14.52 -7.21 -1.98
C LEU A 67 -13.30 -7.00 -1.06
N VAL A 68 -12.51 -8.04 -0.84
CA VAL A 68 -11.28 -8.00 -0.03
C VAL A 68 -10.27 -6.95 -0.53
N TYR A 69 -10.23 -6.71 -1.84
CA TYR A 69 -9.36 -5.69 -2.43
C TYR A 69 -9.69 -4.29 -1.88
N TYR A 70 -10.97 -3.93 -1.86
CA TYR A 70 -11.38 -2.59 -1.41
C TYR A 70 -11.12 -2.39 0.09
N PHE A 71 -11.25 -3.44 0.90
CA PHE A 71 -10.85 -3.40 2.31
C PHE A 71 -9.33 -3.19 2.45
N GLY A 72 -8.54 -4.00 1.76
CA GLY A 72 -7.09 -3.91 1.83
C GLY A 72 -6.56 -2.58 1.30
N PHE A 73 -7.02 -2.19 0.09
CA PHE A 73 -6.55 -0.99 -0.59
C PHE A 73 -6.88 0.31 0.18
N SER A 74 -8.08 0.40 0.77
CA SER A 74 -8.44 1.56 1.59
C SER A 74 -7.52 1.73 2.79
N GLN A 75 -7.19 0.65 3.51
CA GLN A 75 -6.31 0.72 4.68
C GLN A 75 -4.83 0.89 4.28
N GLN A 76 -4.41 0.31 3.17
CA GLN A 76 -3.07 0.55 2.59
C GLN A 76 -2.87 2.03 2.30
N MET A 77 -3.83 2.67 1.60
CA MET A 77 -3.73 4.09 1.26
C MET A 77 -3.75 4.99 2.51
N ARG A 78 -4.51 4.63 3.54
CA ARG A 78 -4.44 5.32 4.86
C ARG A 78 -3.04 5.22 5.46
N GLY A 79 -2.46 4.02 5.49
CA GLY A 79 -1.11 3.80 6.00
C GLY A 79 -0.07 4.63 5.27
N VAL A 80 -0.15 4.69 3.94
CA VAL A 80 0.72 5.51 3.10
C VAL A 80 0.58 7.01 3.45
N ALA A 81 -0.64 7.51 3.58
CA ALA A 81 -0.87 8.91 3.92
C ALA A 81 -0.27 9.27 5.30
N TYR A 82 -0.55 8.47 6.32
CA TYR A 82 -0.02 8.69 7.66
C TYR A 82 1.50 8.60 7.71
N GLN A 83 2.11 7.66 6.97
CA GLN A 83 3.57 7.56 6.84
C GLN A 83 4.16 8.87 6.28
N HIS A 84 3.56 9.43 5.22
CA HIS A 84 4.01 10.69 4.62
C HIS A 84 3.77 11.91 5.52
N LEU A 85 2.75 11.88 6.36
CA LEU A 85 2.47 12.90 7.38
C LEU A 85 3.36 12.76 8.62
N GLY A 86 4.16 11.70 8.73
CA GLY A 86 5.02 11.40 9.89
C GLY A 86 4.27 10.83 11.09
N ASP A 87 2.99 10.49 10.93
CA ASP A 87 2.19 9.82 11.96
C ASP A 87 2.37 8.30 11.86
N TYR A 88 3.52 7.83 12.33
CA TYR A 88 3.90 6.42 12.23
C TYR A 88 3.03 5.49 13.10
N GLU A 89 2.39 6.00 14.13
CA GLU A 89 1.44 5.23 14.95
C GLU A 89 0.18 4.89 14.13
N GLN A 90 -0.46 5.90 13.54
CA GLN A 90 -1.63 5.70 12.68
C GLN A 90 -1.30 4.92 11.40
N ALA A 91 -0.09 5.09 10.87
CA ALA A 91 0.39 4.30 9.74
C ALA A 91 0.45 2.81 10.10
N ARG A 92 1.04 2.48 11.25
CA ARG A 92 1.13 1.10 11.78
C ARG A 92 -0.25 0.50 12.03
N ASP A 93 -1.15 1.25 12.67
CA ASP A 93 -2.53 0.80 12.91
C ASP A 93 -3.27 0.49 11.62
N SER A 94 -3.09 1.32 10.59
CA SER A 94 -3.67 1.08 9.26
C SER A 94 -3.11 -0.19 8.63
N ILE A 95 -1.81 -0.45 8.75
CA ILE A 95 -1.17 -1.66 8.22
C ILE A 95 -1.72 -2.91 8.92
N TYR A 96 -1.87 -2.91 10.23
CA TYR A 96 -2.45 -4.04 10.97
C TYR A 96 -3.88 -4.38 10.55
N ARG A 97 -4.63 -3.42 10.00
CA ARG A 97 -6.00 -3.66 9.51
C ARG A 97 -6.06 -4.41 8.19
N TYR A 98 -4.98 -4.41 7.39
CA TYR A 98 -4.96 -5.14 6.12
C TYR A 98 -3.96 -6.29 6.06
N VAL A 99 -3.14 -6.51 7.10
CA VAL A 99 -2.23 -7.67 7.16
C VAL A 99 -3.02 -8.98 7.24
N GLU A 100 -4.16 -9.00 7.92
CA GLU A 100 -5.02 -10.16 8.09
C GLU A 100 -6.43 -9.89 7.56
N LEU A 101 -6.66 -10.23 6.29
CA LEU A 101 -7.97 -10.12 5.63
C LEU A 101 -8.71 -11.46 5.53
N GLY A 102 -8.14 -12.53 6.13
CA GLY A 102 -8.72 -13.87 6.12
C GLY A 102 -10.02 -14.03 6.93
N TRP A 103 -10.42 -13.00 7.68
CA TRP A 103 -11.69 -12.97 8.40
C TRP A 103 -12.91 -12.75 7.48
N LEU A 104 -12.69 -12.29 6.25
CA LEU A 104 -13.75 -12.13 5.27
C LEU A 104 -14.26 -13.49 4.81
N GLU A 105 -15.58 -13.71 4.93
CA GLU A 105 -16.19 -14.95 4.44
C GLU A 105 -16.23 -14.98 2.91
N ASP A 106 -16.19 -16.19 2.34
CA ASP A 106 -16.41 -16.46 0.91
C ASP A 106 -15.42 -15.72 -0.01
N LEU A 107 -14.13 -15.67 0.37
CA LEU A 107 -13.09 -14.99 -0.40
C LEU A 107 -12.91 -15.58 -1.82
N GLY A 108 -13.11 -16.88 -1.98
CA GLY A 108 -12.77 -17.58 -3.23
C GLY A 108 -11.26 -17.59 -3.52
N PRO A 109 -10.82 -18.22 -4.61
CA PRO A 109 -9.40 -18.31 -4.97
C PRO A 109 -8.75 -16.94 -5.19
N ASP A 110 -9.38 -16.07 -5.97
CA ASP A 110 -8.88 -14.73 -6.30
C ASP A 110 -8.77 -13.84 -5.05
N GLY A 111 -9.76 -13.92 -4.17
CA GLY A 111 -9.74 -13.17 -2.91
C GLY A 111 -8.65 -13.65 -1.95
N GLN A 112 -8.36 -14.95 -1.93
CA GLN A 112 -7.26 -15.51 -1.13
C GLN A 112 -5.90 -15.07 -1.67
N GLU A 113 -5.73 -14.98 -3.00
CA GLU A 113 -4.52 -14.46 -3.63
C GLU A 113 -4.29 -13.00 -3.23
N ILE A 114 -5.30 -12.15 -3.40
CA ILE A 114 -5.27 -10.73 -3.00
C ILE A 114 -4.93 -10.58 -1.52
N ALA A 115 -5.52 -11.40 -0.63
CA ALA A 115 -5.20 -11.35 0.79
C ALA A 115 -3.72 -11.72 1.08
N ARG A 116 -3.14 -12.65 0.31
CA ARG A 116 -1.70 -12.98 0.40
C ARG A 116 -0.82 -11.83 -0.07
N GLU A 117 -1.18 -11.17 -1.17
CA GLU A 117 -0.46 -9.99 -1.66
C GLU A 117 -0.47 -8.87 -0.63
N PHE A 118 -1.62 -8.58 -0.02
CA PHE A 118 -1.72 -7.59 1.06
C PHE A 118 -0.86 -7.95 2.27
N ARG A 119 -0.73 -9.23 2.61
CA ARG A 119 0.15 -9.67 3.72
C ARG A 119 1.62 -9.39 3.41
N CYS A 120 2.09 -9.66 2.19
CA CYS A 120 3.45 -9.33 1.77
C CYS A 120 3.68 -7.82 1.78
N LEU A 121 2.74 -7.05 1.23
CA LEU A 121 2.78 -5.60 1.21
C LEU A 121 2.76 -4.99 2.62
N ALA A 122 1.95 -5.55 3.54
CA ALA A 122 1.93 -5.14 4.94
C ALA A 122 3.28 -5.32 5.61
N LYS A 123 3.95 -6.46 5.37
CA LYS A 123 5.29 -6.70 5.91
C LYS A 123 6.30 -5.66 5.41
N MET A 124 6.28 -5.35 4.12
CA MET A 124 7.13 -4.30 3.54
C MET A 124 6.87 -2.94 4.19
N ASN A 125 5.59 -2.56 4.31
CA ASN A 125 5.21 -1.27 4.87
C ASN A 125 5.47 -1.17 6.38
N LEU A 126 5.39 -2.27 7.14
CA LEU A 126 5.80 -2.30 8.54
C LEU A 126 7.31 -2.02 8.68
N TYR A 127 8.16 -2.67 7.87
CA TYR A 127 9.58 -2.33 7.85
C TYR A 127 9.80 -0.84 7.57
N ALA A 128 9.15 -0.32 6.53
CA ALA A 128 9.28 1.08 6.15
C ALA A 128 8.92 2.04 7.30
N VAL A 129 7.76 1.83 7.94
CA VAL A 129 7.28 2.65 9.05
C VAL A 129 8.21 2.56 10.27
N GLU A 130 8.66 1.36 10.63
CA GLU A 130 9.57 1.17 11.76
C GLU A 130 10.94 1.84 11.51
N ILE A 131 11.50 1.68 10.32
CA ILE A 131 12.78 2.28 9.93
C ILE A 131 12.67 3.82 9.90
N LEU A 132 11.64 4.37 9.27
CA LEU A 132 11.41 5.81 9.20
C LEU A 132 11.10 6.43 10.57
N SER A 133 10.56 5.65 11.50
CA SER A 133 10.34 6.08 12.91
C SER A 133 11.61 6.01 13.77
N GLY A 134 12.75 5.51 13.23
CA GLY A 134 14.06 5.52 13.88
C GLY A 134 14.67 4.15 14.20
N LYS A 135 14.00 3.04 13.91
CA LYS A 135 14.55 1.68 14.10
C LYS A 135 15.46 1.29 12.91
N VAL A 136 16.54 2.03 12.77
CA VAL A 136 17.46 1.91 11.63
C VAL A 136 18.21 0.58 11.58
N GLU A 137 18.29 -0.16 12.68
CA GLU A 137 18.85 -1.51 12.77
C GLU A 137 18.11 -2.51 11.87
N LEU A 138 16.86 -2.23 11.49
CA LEU A 138 16.06 -3.06 10.59
C LEU A 138 16.42 -2.92 9.11
N LEU A 139 17.31 -1.98 8.73
CA LEU A 139 17.65 -1.72 7.32
C LEU A 139 18.24 -2.95 6.61
N HIS A 140 19.05 -3.74 7.29
CA HIS A 140 19.62 -4.95 6.69
C HIS A 140 18.53 -5.98 6.40
N ASP A 141 17.67 -6.29 7.37
CA ASP A 141 16.56 -7.24 7.22
C ASP A 141 15.56 -6.78 6.15
N TYR A 142 15.35 -5.46 6.06
CA TYR A 142 14.51 -4.86 5.03
C TYR A 142 15.08 -5.05 3.63
N ALA A 143 16.37 -4.79 3.43
CA ALA A 143 17.04 -5.02 2.15
C ALA A 143 16.95 -6.49 1.73
N CYS A 144 17.20 -7.43 2.65
CA CYS A 144 17.03 -8.87 2.40
C CYS A 144 15.58 -9.22 2.02
N PHE A 145 14.59 -8.60 2.67
CA PHE A 145 13.18 -8.81 2.32
C PHE A 145 12.85 -8.32 0.92
N LEU A 146 13.37 -7.14 0.52
CA LEU A 146 13.12 -6.56 -0.81
C LEU A 146 13.61 -7.47 -1.95
N GLN A 147 14.71 -8.22 -1.77
CA GLN A 147 15.17 -9.22 -2.74
C GLN A 147 14.14 -10.33 -2.96
N THR A 148 13.35 -10.66 -1.95
CA THR A 148 12.29 -11.68 -2.04
C THR A 148 10.95 -11.12 -2.53
N TYR A 149 10.83 -9.78 -2.62
CA TYR A 149 9.60 -9.09 -3.01
C TYR A 149 9.86 -7.97 -4.04
N PRO A 150 10.16 -8.34 -5.30
CA PRO A 150 10.56 -7.38 -6.35
C PRO A 150 9.53 -6.28 -6.62
N ASN A 151 8.23 -6.58 -6.44
CA ASN A 151 7.15 -5.60 -6.64
C ASN A 151 7.25 -4.38 -5.70
N GLY A 152 7.93 -4.50 -4.56
CA GLY A 152 8.14 -3.43 -3.60
C GLY A 152 9.50 -2.73 -3.72
N LEU A 153 10.34 -3.13 -4.66
CA LEU A 153 11.75 -2.70 -4.71
C LEU A 153 11.93 -1.19 -4.78
N LEU A 154 11.22 -0.51 -5.69
CA LEU A 154 11.34 0.95 -5.84
C LEU A 154 10.89 1.73 -4.61
N ASP A 155 9.79 1.30 -3.99
CA ASP A 155 9.32 1.92 -2.74
C ASP A 155 10.32 1.69 -1.62
N GLY A 156 10.87 0.48 -1.54
CA GLY A 156 11.90 0.12 -0.58
C GLY A 156 13.18 0.92 -0.72
N LEU A 157 13.66 1.09 -1.93
CA LEU A 157 14.85 1.90 -2.22
C LEU A 157 14.67 3.37 -1.82
N VAL A 158 13.48 3.93 -2.07
CA VAL A 158 13.14 5.29 -1.61
C VAL A 158 13.19 5.38 -0.08
N VAL A 159 12.65 4.40 0.64
CA VAL A 159 12.70 4.34 2.11
C VAL A 159 14.14 4.25 2.63
N ILE A 160 14.99 3.38 2.05
CA ILE A 160 16.40 3.24 2.41
C ILE A 160 17.13 4.59 2.25
N MET A 161 16.93 5.26 1.11
CA MET A 161 17.57 6.53 0.83
C MET A 161 17.07 7.67 1.74
N GLN A 162 15.76 7.75 2.00
CA GLN A 162 15.19 8.70 2.95
C GLN A 162 15.76 8.51 4.35
N THR A 163 15.89 7.27 4.79
CA THR A 163 16.48 6.93 6.10
C THR A 163 17.95 7.33 6.16
N ALA A 164 18.72 7.00 5.13
CA ALA A 164 20.15 7.38 5.04
C ALA A 164 20.34 8.90 5.18
N LEU A 165 19.51 9.69 4.49
CA LEU A 165 19.55 11.14 4.54
C LEU A 165 19.08 11.70 5.89
N SER A 166 18.01 11.16 6.45
CA SER A 166 17.44 11.65 7.71
C SER A 166 18.30 11.36 8.93
N PHE A 167 18.93 10.18 8.98
CA PHE A 167 19.71 9.72 10.14
C PHE A 167 21.23 9.75 9.92
N GLY A 168 21.68 10.19 8.76
CA GLY A 168 23.11 10.31 8.51
C GLY A 168 23.84 9.00 8.31
N LEU A 169 23.18 7.98 7.78
CA LEU A 169 23.72 6.63 7.68
C LEU A 169 24.45 6.38 6.36
N ASN A 170 25.42 5.46 6.38
CA ASN A 170 25.96 4.84 5.18
C ASN A 170 25.12 3.60 4.84
N VAL A 171 24.57 3.56 3.63
CA VAL A 171 23.73 2.48 3.11
C VAL A 171 24.28 1.83 1.83
N ASP A 172 25.58 2.01 1.57
CA ASP A 172 26.24 1.47 0.35
C ASP A 172 26.15 -0.05 0.27
N GLU A 173 26.23 -0.73 1.41
CA GLU A 173 26.09 -2.18 1.49
C GLU A 173 24.67 -2.62 1.07
N GLN A 174 23.63 -1.98 1.62
CA GLN A 174 22.23 -2.29 1.29
C GLN A 174 21.93 -2.02 -0.19
N LEU A 175 22.46 -0.91 -0.74
CA LEU A 175 22.28 -0.59 -2.15
C LEU A 175 23.05 -1.57 -3.06
N SER A 176 24.25 -2.02 -2.68
CA SER A 176 25.01 -2.98 -3.46
C SER A 176 24.30 -4.33 -3.55
N HIS A 177 23.66 -4.77 -2.48
CA HIS A 177 22.86 -6.01 -2.44
C HIS A 177 21.63 -5.95 -3.36
N LEU A 178 21.10 -4.76 -3.65
CA LEU A 178 19.88 -4.58 -4.47
C LEU A 178 20.22 -4.13 -5.92
N ASN A 179 21.49 -3.94 -6.27
CA ASN A 179 21.89 -3.34 -7.54
C ASN A 179 21.49 -4.17 -8.77
N ASP A 180 21.59 -5.50 -8.68
CA ASP A 180 21.22 -6.38 -9.79
C ASP A 180 19.69 -6.32 -10.03
N ASP A 181 18.90 -6.27 -8.97
CA ASP A 181 17.44 -6.19 -9.03
C ASP A 181 16.98 -4.84 -9.62
N VAL A 182 17.69 -3.73 -9.33
CA VAL A 182 17.40 -2.40 -9.89
C VAL A 182 17.56 -2.38 -11.41
N SER A 183 18.57 -3.08 -11.93
CA SER A 183 18.86 -3.14 -13.37
C SER A 183 17.76 -3.86 -14.18
N GLU A 184 16.96 -4.69 -13.53
CA GLU A 184 15.88 -5.47 -14.14
C GLU A 184 14.53 -4.71 -14.18
N ILE A 185 14.42 -3.53 -13.53
CA ILE A 185 13.19 -2.76 -13.46
C ILE A 185 12.77 -2.27 -14.84
N LYS A 186 11.62 -2.75 -15.32
CA LYS A 186 11.02 -2.30 -16.58
C LYS A 186 10.23 -1.01 -16.37
N LEU A 187 10.85 0.12 -16.73
CA LEU A 187 10.23 1.45 -16.54
C LEU A 187 9.37 1.92 -17.72
N GLU A 188 9.38 1.21 -18.85
CA GLU A 188 8.96 1.76 -20.15
C GLU A 188 7.48 2.11 -20.29
N GLN A 189 6.59 1.55 -19.46
CA GLN A 189 5.13 1.76 -19.61
C GLN A 189 4.39 2.22 -18.35
N ASP A 190 5.03 2.21 -17.18
CA ASP A 190 4.40 2.59 -15.91
C ASP A 190 4.88 3.98 -15.44
N LYS A 191 3.99 4.97 -15.57
CA LYS A 191 4.25 6.35 -15.11
C LYS A 191 4.53 6.43 -13.61
N THR A 192 3.92 5.56 -12.82
CA THR A 192 4.11 5.51 -11.37
C THR A 192 5.50 4.98 -11.03
N ALA A 193 5.91 3.89 -11.67
CA ALA A 193 7.26 3.35 -11.53
C ALA A 193 8.32 4.38 -11.98
N GLN A 194 8.08 5.08 -13.11
CA GLN A 194 8.97 6.17 -13.56
C GLN A 194 9.09 7.31 -12.53
N SER A 195 8.00 7.70 -11.89
CA SER A 195 8.01 8.74 -10.86
C SER A 195 8.80 8.30 -9.63
N LYS A 196 8.58 7.09 -9.14
CA LYS A 196 9.32 6.50 -8.02
C LYS A 196 10.82 6.37 -8.32
N TYR A 197 11.16 5.94 -9.54
CA TYR A 197 12.55 5.83 -9.96
C TYR A 197 13.27 7.20 -10.02
N ARG A 198 12.59 8.23 -10.55
CA ARG A 198 13.13 9.60 -10.54
C ARG A 198 13.36 10.11 -9.11
N ARG A 199 12.42 9.83 -8.20
CA ARG A 199 12.57 10.17 -6.78
C ARG A 199 13.77 9.46 -6.17
N PHE A 200 13.93 8.17 -6.45
CA PHE A 200 15.09 7.39 -6.00
C PHE A 200 16.41 8.02 -6.52
N CYS A 201 16.54 8.28 -7.82
CA CYS A 201 17.74 8.92 -8.40
C CYS A 201 18.06 10.27 -7.74
N TYR A 202 17.05 11.11 -7.53
CA TYR A 202 17.24 12.39 -6.84
C TYR A 202 17.77 12.21 -5.41
N LEU A 203 17.25 11.23 -4.66
CA LEU A 203 17.74 10.95 -3.31
C LEU A 203 19.17 10.39 -3.31
N VAL A 204 19.54 9.58 -4.32
CA VAL A 204 20.92 9.10 -4.52
C VAL A 204 21.87 10.27 -4.79
N ASP A 205 21.49 11.23 -5.62
CA ASP A 205 22.29 12.43 -5.88
C ASP A 205 22.54 13.23 -4.58
N LEU A 206 21.48 13.45 -3.78
CA LEU A 206 21.63 14.12 -2.47
C LEU A 206 22.53 13.34 -1.50
N TYR A 207 22.42 12.03 -1.50
CA TYR A 207 23.23 11.17 -0.65
C TYR A 207 24.72 11.24 -1.03
N ASN A 208 25.03 11.24 -2.33
CA ASN A 208 26.40 11.35 -2.82
C ASN A 208 27.00 12.72 -2.52
N MET A 209 26.25 13.82 -2.74
CA MET A 209 26.69 15.18 -2.39
C MET A 209 27.04 15.37 -0.91
N ARG A 210 26.50 14.53 -0.04
CA ARG A 210 26.77 14.59 1.40
C ARG A 210 28.06 13.83 1.78
N LYS A 211 28.54 12.91 0.93
CA LYS A 211 29.78 12.17 1.15
C LYS A 211 31.04 12.96 0.77
N ASP A 212 30.87 13.93 -0.14
CA ASP A 212 31.93 14.88 -0.56
C ASP A 212 32.04 16.03 0.46
#